data_4e3109f019275051b353f262a4b9977b
#
_entry.id   4e3109f019275051b353f262a4b9977b
#
_cell.length_a   1.000
_cell.length_b   1.000
_cell.length_c   1.000
_cell.angle_alpha   90.00
_cell.angle_beta   90.00
_cell.angle_gamma   90.00
#
_symmetry.space_group_name_H-M   'P 1'
#
loop_
_entity.id
_entity.type
_entity.pdbx_description
1 polymer ?
#
loop_
_entity_poly.entity_id
_entity_poly.type
_entity_poly.pdbx_seq_one_letter_code
_entity_poly.pdbx_strand_id
1 'polypeptide(L)'
;MSVVVVDDHLLGDIMGGMTPRALASLLRRNDLGTTNLYYFRLRRATLGGRGGALTGSWSAERREDAARALTVLAPGVSVLPMRNLTFRMAELARDYPLSALGAEAIAATEASGGRLCVWEGDDGPNIRACCETLGIRYQTITRN
;
A
#
# COMPACT_ATOMS: atom_id res chain seq x y z
N MET A 1 12.64 -3.79 -14.08
CA MET A 1 11.58 -4.58 -13.43
C MET A 1 10.33 -3.75 -13.26
N SER A 2 9.19 -4.40 -13.22
CA SER A 2 7.92 -3.70 -13.00
C SER A 2 7.84 -3.16 -11.58
N VAL A 3 7.14 -2.03 -11.40
CA VAL A 3 6.85 -1.49 -10.09
C VAL A 3 5.54 -2.08 -9.57
N VAL A 4 5.53 -2.49 -8.31
CA VAL A 4 4.33 -2.92 -7.61
C VAL A 4 4.09 -1.95 -6.48
N VAL A 5 2.96 -1.25 -6.52
CA VAL A 5 2.53 -0.38 -5.44
C VAL A 5 1.73 -1.24 -4.46
N VAL A 6 2.17 -1.30 -3.22
CA VAL A 6 1.53 -2.09 -2.17
C VAL A 6 0.76 -1.18 -1.22
N ASP A 7 -0.37 -1.68 -0.72
CA ASP A 7 -1.17 -0.96 0.27
C ASP A 7 -0.56 -1.07 1.67
N ASP A 8 -1.24 -0.49 2.64
CA ASP A 8 -0.79 -0.47 4.03
C ASP A 8 -0.76 -1.86 4.68
N HIS A 9 -1.69 -2.74 4.35
CA HIS A 9 -1.69 -4.11 4.87
C HIS A 9 -0.48 -4.92 4.36
N LEU A 10 -0.22 -4.88 3.06
CA LEU A 10 0.96 -5.53 2.48
C LEU A 10 2.26 -4.93 3.01
N LEU A 11 2.34 -3.60 3.05
CA LEU A 11 3.50 -2.91 3.59
C LEU A 11 3.75 -3.31 5.04
N GLY A 12 2.70 -3.41 5.84
CA GLY A 12 2.78 -3.83 7.24
C GLY A 12 3.36 -5.22 7.38
N ASP A 13 2.95 -6.15 6.57
CA ASP A 13 3.48 -7.52 6.60
C ASP A 13 4.94 -7.56 6.15
N ILE A 14 5.31 -6.79 5.14
CA ILE A 14 6.71 -6.66 4.71
C ILE A 14 7.58 -6.12 5.85
N MET A 15 7.18 -5.01 6.44
CA MET A 15 7.96 -4.35 7.49
C MET A 15 7.95 -5.14 8.80
N GLY A 16 6.91 -5.92 9.04
CA GLY A 16 6.81 -6.81 10.21
C GLY A 16 7.49 -8.16 10.04
N GLY A 17 8.10 -8.41 8.89
CA GLY A 17 8.81 -9.66 8.63
C GLY A 17 7.88 -10.83 8.30
N MET A 18 6.61 -10.58 8.04
CA MET A 18 5.64 -11.62 7.66
C MET A 18 5.54 -11.69 6.13
N THR A 19 6.32 -12.60 5.55
CA THR A 19 6.38 -12.73 4.09
C THR A 19 5.93 -14.11 3.63
N PRO A 20 4.62 -14.36 3.55
CA PRO A 20 4.10 -15.59 2.96
C PRO A 20 4.64 -15.79 1.54
N ARG A 21 4.56 -17.02 1.04
CA ARG A 21 5.17 -17.41 -0.24
C ARG A 21 4.81 -16.49 -1.40
N ALA A 22 3.53 -16.13 -1.53
CA ALA A 22 3.09 -15.24 -2.61
C ALA A 22 3.73 -13.87 -2.52
N LEU A 23 3.83 -13.31 -1.31
CA LEU A 23 4.48 -12.02 -1.08
C LEU A 23 5.97 -12.10 -1.34
N ALA A 24 6.65 -13.13 -0.83
CA ALA A 24 8.07 -13.33 -1.07
C ALA A 24 8.39 -13.40 -2.57
N SER A 25 7.55 -14.09 -3.35
CA SER A 25 7.70 -14.16 -4.80
C SER A 25 7.54 -12.80 -5.47
N LEU A 26 6.55 -12.03 -5.04
CA LEU A 26 6.31 -10.68 -5.53
C LEU A 26 7.54 -9.78 -5.30
N LEU A 27 8.12 -9.85 -4.09
CA LEU A 27 9.28 -9.04 -3.70
C LEU A 27 10.51 -9.35 -4.53
N ARG A 28 10.71 -10.60 -4.90
CA ARG A 28 11.89 -11.01 -5.69
C ARG A 28 11.83 -10.54 -7.13
N ARG A 29 10.65 -10.31 -7.67
CA ARG A 29 10.44 -10.08 -9.11
C ARG A 29 10.15 -8.65 -9.49
N ASN A 30 9.94 -7.79 -8.51
CA ASN A 30 9.45 -6.45 -8.76
C ASN A 30 10.13 -5.42 -7.87
N ASP A 31 10.17 -4.20 -8.35
CA ASP A 31 10.48 -3.05 -7.51
C ASP A 31 9.23 -2.69 -6.71
N LEU A 32 9.44 -2.32 -5.45
CA LEU A 32 8.32 -1.98 -4.56
C LEU A 32 8.12 -0.49 -4.47
N GLY A 33 6.87 -0.10 -4.46
CA GLY A 33 6.44 1.24 -4.13
C GLY A 33 5.28 1.20 -3.15
N THR A 34 5.04 2.31 -2.50
CA THR A 34 3.84 2.54 -1.70
C THR A 34 3.48 4.02 -1.78
N THR A 35 2.45 4.43 -1.08
CA THR A 35 2.03 5.82 -1.07
C THR A 35 2.30 6.47 0.28
N ASN A 36 2.31 7.81 0.28
CA ASN A 36 2.48 8.58 1.51
C ASN A 36 1.36 8.27 2.51
N LEU A 37 0.11 8.18 2.06
CA LEU A 37 -1.02 7.92 2.95
C LEU A 37 -1.06 6.48 3.45
N TYR A 38 -0.70 5.51 2.64
CA TYR A 38 -0.56 4.13 3.11
C TYR A 38 0.52 4.04 4.19
N TYR A 39 1.65 4.66 3.96
CA TYR A 39 2.74 4.68 4.93
C TYR A 39 2.32 5.41 6.21
N PHE A 40 1.66 6.55 6.09
CA PHE A 40 1.16 7.30 7.24
C PHE A 40 0.17 6.48 8.07
N ARG A 41 -0.79 5.82 7.44
CA ARG A 41 -1.77 5.00 8.15
C ARG A 41 -1.11 3.86 8.90
N LEU A 42 -0.12 3.21 8.29
CA LEU A 42 0.60 2.13 8.94
C LEU A 42 1.39 2.63 10.15
N ARG A 43 2.09 3.75 10.00
CA ARG A 43 2.82 4.37 11.12
C ARG A 43 1.88 4.73 12.26
N ARG A 44 0.76 5.34 11.95
CA ARG A 44 -0.24 5.69 12.97
C ARG A 44 -0.75 4.45 13.69
N ALA A 45 -0.99 3.37 12.98
CA ALA A 45 -1.46 2.11 13.58
C ALA A 45 -0.41 1.48 14.50
N THR A 46 0.87 1.56 14.15
CA THR A 46 1.95 0.99 14.97
C THR A 46 2.29 1.85 16.19
N LEU A 47 2.26 3.18 16.04
CA LEU A 47 2.59 4.11 17.13
C LEU A 47 1.45 4.28 18.13
N GLY A 48 0.21 4.02 17.71
CA GLY A 48 -0.96 4.25 18.55
C GLY A 48 -1.10 3.31 19.76
N GLY A 49 -0.29 2.27 19.84
CA GLY A 49 -0.33 1.31 20.95
C GLY A 49 -1.58 0.46 21.03
N ARG A 50 -2.58 0.78 20.22
CA ARG A 50 -3.82 0.00 20.08
C ARG A 50 -3.91 -0.47 18.64
N GLY A 51 -4.11 -1.74 18.46
CA GLY A 51 -4.36 -2.26 17.13
C GLY A 51 -5.66 -1.71 16.59
N GLY A 52 -5.72 -1.42 15.32
CA GLY A 52 -6.93 -1.18 14.57
C GLY A 52 -7.08 -2.27 13.53
N ALA A 53 -7.71 -1.97 12.41
CA ALA A 53 -7.86 -2.93 11.31
C ALA A 53 -6.51 -3.44 10.79
N LEU A 54 -5.47 -2.61 10.82
CA LEU A 54 -4.15 -2.97 10.29
C LEU A 54 -3.34 -3.85 11.23
N THR A 55 -3.34 -3.55 12.53
CA THR A 55 -2.42 -4.17 13.48
C THR A 55 -3.11 -4.82 14.68
N GLY A 56 -4.44 -4.89 14.67
CA GLY A 56 -5.22 -5.39 15.79
C GLY A 56 -4.91 -6.84 16.19
N SER A 57 -4.53 -7.67 15.21
CA SER A 57 -4.16 -9.06 15.43
C SER A 57 -2.69 -9.25 15.78
N TRP A 58 -1.88 -8.20 15.74
CA TRP A 58 -0.45 -8.29 16.02
C TRP A 58 -0.18 -8.32 17.52
N SER A 59 0.86 -9.03 17.92
CA SER A 59 1.37 -8.95 19.29
C SER A 59 1.94 -7.56 19.56
N ALA A 60 2.04 -7.18 20.84
CA ALA A 60 2.67 -5.93 21.22
C ALA A 60 4.12 -5.85 20.73
N GLU A 61 4.86 -6.97 20.83
CA GLU A 61 6.25 -7.06 20.36
C GLU A 61 6.34 -6.80 18.86
N ARG A 62 5.46 -7.42 18.07
CA ARG A 62 5.43 -7.22 16.62
C ARG A 62 5.13 -5.76 16.26
N ARG A 63 4.18 -5.12 16.95
CA ARG A 63 3.87 -3.70 16.74
C ARG A 63 5.08 -2.81 17.06
N GLU A 64 5.77 -3.08 18.16
CA GLU A 64 6.97 -2.32 18.54
C GLU A 64 8.09 -2.48 17.51
N ASP A 65 8.32 -3.69 17.04
CA ASP A 65 9.33 -3.97 16.03
C ASP A 65 8.99 -3.24 14.71
N ALA A 66 7.74 -3.29 14.28
CA ALA A 66 7.29 -2.59 13.11
C ALA A 66 7.39 -1.06 13.28
N ALA A 67 7.05 -0.53 14.45
CA ALA A 67 7.18 0.91 14.73
C ALA A 67 8.64 1.37 14.62
N ARG A 68 9.59 0.57 15.11
CA ARG A 68 11.01 0.87 14.94
C ARG A 68 11.46 0.79 13.50
N ALA A 69 11.04 -0.24 12.79
CA ALA A 69 11.36 -0.43 11.37
C ALA A 69 10.81 0.69 10.48
N LEU A 70 9.62 1.21 10.83
CA LEU A 70 8.94 2.27 10.07
C LEU A 70 9.46 3.68 10.38
N THR A 71 10.39 3.84 11.31
CA THR A 71 11.05 5.14 11.55
C THR A 71 11.71 5.63 10.26
N VAL A 72 12.30 4.70 9.51
CA VAL A 72 12.82 4.93 8.17
C VAL A 72 12.25 3.85 7.25
N LEU A 73 11.65 4.26 6.16
CA LEU A 73 11.15 3.31 5.17
C LEU A 73 12.30 2.50 4.58
N ALA A 74 12.09 1.21 4.38
CA ALA A 74 13.11 0.32 3.83
C ALA A 74 13.66 0.86 2.50
N PRO A 75 14.99 0.81 2.27
CA PRO A 75 15.59 1.39 1.05
C PRO A 75 15.04 0.81 -0.25
N GLY A 76 14.53 -0.43 -0.22
CA GLY A 76 13.94 -1.06 -1.40
C GLY A 76 12.51 -0.63 -1.71
N VAL A 77 11.91 0.24 -0.90
CA VAL A 77 10.53 0.70 -1.10
C VAL A 77 10.54 2.18 -1.48
N SER A 78 10.00 2.49 -2.65
CA SER A 78 9.90 3.87 -3.15
C SER A 78 8.58 4.49 -2.78
N VAL A 79 8.58 5.81 -2.57
CA VAL A 79 7.35 6.59 -2.40
C VAL A 79 7.42 7.79 -3.35
N LEU A 80 6.43 7.91 -4.23
CA LEU A 80 6.30 9.10 -5.05
C LEU A 80 5.84 10.28 -4.18
N PRO A 81 6.49 11.45 -4.30
CA PRO A 81 6.06 12.63 -3.53
C PRO A 81 4.62 13.00 -3.87
N MET A 82 3.77 13.12 -2.86
CA MET A 82 2.35 13.46 -3.05
C MET A 82 2.17 14.76 -3.82
N ARG A 83 3.06 15.73 -3.61
CA ARG A 83 3.01 17.02 -4.32
C ARG A 83 3.01 16.86 -5.85
N ASN A 84 3.62 15.81 -6.36
CA ASN A 84 3.65 15.54 -7.79
C ASN A 84 2.39 14.82 -8.29
N LEU A 85 1.53 14.39 -7.37
CA LEU A 85 0.33 13.62 -7.65
C LEU A 85 -0.96 14.38 -7.41
N THR A 86 -0.90 15.54 -6.75
CA THR A 86 -2.11 16.22 -6.25
C THR A 86 -3.08 16.62 -7.34
N PHE A 87 -2.59 17.05 -8.50
CA PHE A 87 -3.48 17.40 -9.61
C PHE A 87 -4.27 16.16 -10.07
N ARG A 88 -3.57 15.06 -10.32
CA ARG A 88 -4.22 13.82 -10.75
C ARG A 88 -5.14 13.25 -9.68
N MET A 89 -4.74 13.35 -8.41
CA MET A 89 -5.58 12.96 -7.28
C MET A 89 -6.90 13.75 -7.26
N ALA A 90 -6.82 15.04 -7.49
CA ALA A 90 -8.02 15.89 -7.54
C ALA A 90 -8.95 15.52 -8.70
N GLU A 91 -8.39 15.25 -9.88
CA GLU A 91 -9.18 14.77 -11.02
C GLU A 91 -9.88 13.46 -10.69
N LEU A 92 -9.15 12.51 -10.13
CA LEU A 92 -9.70 11.18 -9.78
C LEU A 92 -10.79 11.29 -8.72
N ALA A 93 -10.59 12.11 -7.69
CA ALA A 93 -11.59 12.31 -6.64
C ALA A 93 -12.84 13.05 -7.15
N ARG A 94 -12.69 13.90 -8.17
CA ARG A 94 -13.83 14.55 -8.84
C ARG A 94 -14.67 13.54 -9.63
N ASP A 95 -14.01 12.63 -10.34
CA ASP A 95 -14.67 11.78 -11.34
C ASP A 95 -15.11 10.41 -10.78
N TYR A 96 -14.54 9.99 -9.62
CA TYR A 96 -14.79 8.69 -9.02
C TYR A 96 -15.05 8.83 -7.52
N PRO A 97 -15.78 7.88 -6.90
CA PRO A 97 -16.05 7.91 -5.46
C PRO A 97 -14.84 7.45 -4.64
N LEU A 98 -13.76 8.21 -4.67
CA LEU A 98 -12.50 7.89 -4.03
C LEU A 98 -12.21 8.84 -2.86
N SER A 99 -11.69 8.27 -1.77
CA SER A 99 -11.05 9.05 -0.72
C SER A 99 -9.67 9.55 -1.20
N ALA A 100 -9.06 10.44 -0.43
CA ALA A 100 -7.69 10.87 -0.71
C ALA A 100 -6.72 9.67 -0.76
N LEU A 101 -6.91 8.70 0.13
CA LEU A 101 -6.12 7.46 0.15
C LEU A 101 -6.20 6.72 -1.19
N GLY A 102 -7.42 6.50 -1.68
CA GLY A 102 -7.63 5.80 -2.94
C GLY A 102 -7.13 6.59 -4.14
N ALA A 103 -7.36 7.90 -4.15
CA ALA A 103 -6.90 8.77 -5.21
C ALA A 103 -5.37 8.77 -5.33
N GLU A 104 -4.67 8.82 -4.19
CA GLU A 104 -3.21 8.74 -4.20
C GLU A 104 -2.72 7.37 -4.68
N ALA A 105 -3.34 6.29 -4.23
CA ALA A 105 -2.96 4.94 -4.62
C ALA A 105 -3.02 4.76 -6.15
N ILE A 106 -4.09 5.23 -6.76
CA ILE A 106 -4.29 5.13 -8.21
C ILE A 106 -3.34 6.05 -8.96
N ALA A 107 -3.21 7.31 -8.52
CA ALA A 107 -2.31 8.27 -9.15
C ALA A 107 -0.85 7.79 -9.11
N ALA A 108 -0.40 7.24 -7.98
CA ALA A 108 0.95 6.71 -7.83
C ALA A 108 1.18 5.49 -8.73
N THR A 109 0.20 4.59 -8.79
CA THR A 109 0.29 3.41 -9.66
C THR A 109 0.37 3.79 -11.13
N GLU A 110 -0.48 4.72 -11.55
CA GLU A 110 -0.47 5.24 -12.92
C GLU A 110 0.87 5.91 -13.25
N ALA A 111 1.36 6.78 -12.36
CA ALA A 111 2.61 7.49 -12.56
C ALA A 111 3.83 6.57 -12.62
N SER A 112 3.82 5.48 -11.87
CA SER A 112 4.90 4.49 -11.87
C SER A 112 4.86 3.55 -13.07
N GLY A 113 3.76 3.50 -13.78
CA GLY A 113 3.54 2.53 -14.88
C GLY A 113 3.40 1.09 -14.40
N GLY A 114 3.20 0.89 -13.11
CA GLY A 114 3.13 -0.41 -12.49
C GLY A 114 1.73 -0.93 -12.23
N ARG A 115 1.57 -1.69 -11.18
CA ARG A 115 0.29 -2.22 -10.73
C ARG A 115 0.10 -2.02 -9.23
N LEU A 116 -1.15 -1.94 -8.83
CA LEU A 116 -1.53 -1.90 -7.41
C LEU A 116 -1.78 -3.33 -6.94
N CYS A 117 -1.19 -3.69 -5.80
CA CYS A 117 -1.33 -5.04 -5.25
C CYS A 117 -1.82 -4.97 -3.81
N VAL A 118 -2.82 -5.80 -3.50
CA VAL A 118 -3.40 -5.92 -2.17
C VAL A 118 -3.61 -7.39 -1.82
N TRP A 119 -3.77 -7.68 -0.52
CA TRP A 119 -4.21 -9.02 -0.12
C TRP A 119 -5.64 -9.27 -0.58
N GLU A 120 -5.93 -10.52 -0.95
CA GLU A 120 -7.31 -10.98 -1.09
C GLU A 120 -8.02 -10.76 0.26
N GLY A 121 -9.18 -10.10 0.22
CA GLY A 121 -9.92 -9.73 1.42
C GLY A 121 -9.69 -8.29 1.89
N ASP A 122 -8.63 -7.65 1.44
CA ASP A 122 -8.35 -6.24 1.75
C ASP A 122 -8.69 -5.32 0.57
N ASP A 123 -9.55 -5.80 -0.32
CA ASP A 123 -9.99 -5.07 -1.50
C ASP A 123 -10.70 -3.76 -1.16
N GLY A 124 -10.32 -2.71 -1.85
CA GLY A 124 -11.10 -1.48 -1.89
C GLY A 124 -11.99 -1.48 -3.14
N PRO A 125 -13.30 -1.72 -3.03
CA PRO A 125 -14.15 -1.87 -4.22
C PRO A 125 -14.18 -0.64 -5.11
N ASN A 126 -14.12 0.56 -4.53
CA ASN A 126 -14.07 1.80 -5.30
C ASN A 126 -12.73 1.97 -6.03
N ILE A 127 -11.64 1.59 -5.38
CA ILE A 127 -10.30 1.63 -5.98
C ILE A 127 -10.23 0.63 -7.12
N ARG A 128 -10.70 -0.59 -6.89
CA ARG A 128 -10.72 -1.65 -7.90
C ARG A 128 -11.53 -1.26 -9.13
N ALA A 129 -12.74 -0.75 -8.93
CA ALA A 129 -13.61 -0.31 -10.01
C ALA A 129 -12.98 0.81 -10.85
N CYS A 130 -12.34 1.77 -10.18
CA CYS A 130 -11.64 2.85 -10.86
C CYS A 130 -10.47 2.34 -11.68
N CYS A 131 -9.66 1.42 -11.13
CA CYS A 131 -8.57 0.79 -11.85
C CYS A 131 -9.06 0.06 -13.11
N GLU A 132 -10.16 -0.68 -13.01
CA GLU A 132 -10.77 -1.37 -14.16
C GLU A 132 -11.17 -0.39 -15.23
N THR A 133 -11.84 0.70 -14.86
CA THR A 133 -12.27 1.74 -15.80
C THR A 133 -11.11 2.41 -16.52
N LEU A 134 -10.01 2.67 -15.81
CA LEU A 134 -8.85 3.36 -16.35
C LEU A 134 -7.81 2.43 -17.00
N GLY A 135 -8.02 1.12 -16.96
CA GLY A 135 -7.05 0.17 -17.48
C GLY A 135 -5.78 0.07 -16.63
N ILE A 136 -5.84 0.45 -15.37
CA ILE A 136 -4.73 0.33 -14.43
C ILE A 136 -4.75 -1.09 -13.84
N ARG A 137 -3.61 -1.75 -13.84
CA ARG A 137 -3.51 -3.12 -13.34
C ARG A 137 -3.70 -3.16 -11.83
N TYR A 138 -4.59 -4.04 -11.41
CA TYR A 138 -4.92 -4.27 -10.01
C TYR A 138 -4.81 -5.76 -9.74
N GLN A 139 -4.03 -6.14 -8.74
CA GLN A 139 -3.75 -7.55 -8.43
C GLN A 139 -4.06 -7.84 -6.97
N THR A 140 -4.74 -8.96 -6.72
CA THR A 140 -4.87 -9.50 -5.37
C THR A 140 -3.98 -10.73 -5.23
N ILE A 141 -3.38 -10.91 -4.06
CA ILE A 141 -2.61 -12.11 -3.73
C ILE A 141 -3.16 -12.76 -2.48
N THR A 142 -2.97 -14.06 -2.36
CA THR A 142 -3.47 -14.83 -1.22
C THR A 142 -2.38 -15.00 -0.16
N ARG A 143 -2.80 -15.14 1.09
CA ARG A 143 -1.87 -15.30 2.23
C ARG A 143 -1.26 -16.71 2.33
N ASN A 144 -1.61 -17.60 1.48
CA ASN A 144 -1.14 -18.99 1.51
C ASN A 144 0.28 -19.16 0.99
#